data_8ade4f96710e7a8318141e40a922f997
#
_entry.id   8ade4f96710e7a8318141e40a922f997
#
_cell.length_a   1.000
_cell.length_b   1.000
_cell.length_c   1.000
_cell.angle_alpha   90.00
_cell.angle_beta   90.00
_cell.angle_gamma   90.00
#
_symmetry.space_group_name_H-M   'P 1'
#
loop_
_entity.id
_entity.type
_entity.pdbx_description
1 polymer ?
#
loop_
_entity_poly.entity_id
_entity_poly.type
_entity_poly.pdbx_seq_one_letter_code
_entity_poly.pdbx_strand_id
1 'polypeptide(L)'
;MMAKLFGTDGIRGTANSEPMTAEVALKVGMASAVQFVRGEHRHQVVIGKDTRLSGYLLEPALTAGFISMGMDVVLVGPMPTPGVAMLTRSLRADLGVMISASHNPYEDNGIKLFGPDGFKLSDKTEAEIEARVDSDMSNHMAAPARPGREIGRAP
;
A
#
# COMPACT_ATOMS: atom_id res chain seq x y z
N MET A 1 -6.24 -9.48 19.18
CA MET A 1 -6.62 -8.18 18.60
C MET A 1 -5.36 -7.39 18.31
N MET A 2 -5.25 -6.91 17.11
CA MET A 2 -4.09 -6.14 16.70
C MET A 2 -4.12 -4.74 17.32
N ALA A 3 -2.97 -4.24 17.77
CA ALA A 3 -2.87 -2.85 18.20
C ALA A 3 -3.16 -1.92 17.01
N LYS A 4 -3.46 -0.68 17.28
CA LYS A 4 -3.72 0.31 16.24
C LYS A 4 -2.51 0.40 15.30
N LEU A 5 -2.74 0.20 14.01
CA LEU A 5 -1.68 0.23 13.00
C LEU A 5 -1.33 1.66 12.58
N PHE A 6 -2.36 2.43 12.19
CA PHE A 6 -2.13 3.75 11.62
C PHE A 6 -1.93 4.80 12.70
N GLY A 7 -0.77 5.45 12.66
CA GLY A 7 -0.53 6.66 13.42
C GLY A 7 -0.74 7.89 12.56
N THR A 8 -0.29 9.03 13.04
CA THR A 8 -0.42 10.31 12.32
C THR A 8 0.25 10.28 10.94
N ASP A 9 1.38 9.58 10.84
CA ASP A 9 2.18 9.51 9.62
C ASP A 9 2.14 8.12 8.97
N GLY A 10 0.98 7.46 9.01
CA GLY A 10 0.84 6.13 8.46
C GLY A 10 1.26 5.04 9.42
N ILE A 11 1.67 3.90 8.88
CA ILE A 11 2.17 2.77 9.68
C ILE A 11 3.67 2.91 9.77
N ARG A 12 4.23 2.85 10.96
CA ARG A 12 5.69 2.91 11.17
C ARG A 12 6.17 1.90 12.18
N GLY A 13 7.42 1.48 12.03
CA GLY A 13 8.07 0.58 12.96
C GLY A 13 9.42 0.13 12.48
N THR A 14 10.09 -0.65 13.32
CA THR A 14 11.36 -1.26 12.97
C THR A 14 11.11 -2.36 11.93
N ALA A 15 11.86 -2.33 10.84
CA ALA A 15 11.68 -3.28 9.76
C ALA A 15 11.85 -4.72 10.24
N ASN A 16 11.04 -5.60 9.69
CA ASN A 16 11.00 -7.03 10.00
C ASN A 16 10.63 -7.34 11.46
N SER A 17 9.93 -6.40 12.09
CA SER A 17 9.31 -6.54 13.42
C SER A 17 7.90 -5.98 13.34
N GLU A 18 6.97 -6.52 14.13
CA GLU A 18 5.59 -5.99 14.13
C GLU A 18 5.58 -4.48 14.38
N PRO A 19 4.82 -3.67 13.63
CA PRO A 19 3.92 -4.09 12.53
C PRO A 19 4.57 -4.05 11.14
N MET A 20 5.88 -3.89 11.05
CA MET A 20 6.58 -3.68 9.76
C MET A 20 7.14 -4.99 9.19
N THR A 21 6.31 -6.01 9.13
CA THR A 21 6.65 -7.32 8.58
C THR A 21 6.04 -7.51 7.19
N ALA A 22 6.57 -8.50 6.46
CA ALA A 22 6.01 -8.87 5.15
C ALA A 22 4.55 -9.33 5.28
N GLU A 23 4.21 -10.07 6.33
CA GLU A 23 2.84 -10.53 6.54
C GLU A 23 1.88 -9.38 6.74
N VAL A 24 2.23 -8.41 7.56
CA VAL A 24 1.38 -7.22 7.77
C VAL A 24 1.29 -6.41 6.48
N ALA A 25 2.40 -6.20 5.77
CA ALA A 25 2.39 -5.46 4.51
C ALA A 25 1.48 -6.13 3.48
N LEU A 26 1.54 -7.47 3.36
CA LEU A 26 0.64 -8.22 2.49
C LEU A 26 -0.82 -7.95 2.83
N LYS A 27 -1.17 -8.04 4.09
CA LYS A 27 -2.54 -7.81 4.56
C LYS A 27 -2.99 -6.35 4.38
N VAL A 28 -2.09 -5.41 4.57
CA VAL A 28 -2.39 -3.99 4.31
C VAL A 28 -2.69 -3.76 2.84
N GLY A 29 -1.91 -4.38 1.94
CA GLY A 29 -2.18 -4.32 0.51
C GLY A 29 -3.55 -4.91 0.16
N MET A 30 -3.87 -6.08 0.69
CA MET A 30 -5.16 -6.73 0.49
C MET A 30 -6.31 -5.86 1.01
N ALA A 31 -6.20 -5.39 2.24
CA ALA A 31 -7.25 -4.60 2.89
C ALA A 31 -7.47 -3.26 2.17
N SER A 32 -6.40 -2.63 1.74
CA SER A 32 -6.48 -1.37 0.99
C SER A 32 -7.16 -1.58 -0.36
N ALA A 33 -6.84 -2.68 -1.04
CA ALA A 33 -7.49 -3.01 -2.31
C ALA A 33 -9.00 -3.22 -2.12
N VAL A 34 -9.40 -3.97 -1.09
CA VAL A 34 -10.83 -4.18 -0.80
C VAL A 34 -11.54 -2.84 -0.59
N GLN A 35 -10.88 -1.91 0.08
CA GLN A 35 -11.46 -0.60 0.37
C GLN A 35 -11.69 0.24 -0.89
N PHE A 36 -10.84 0.08 -1.91
CA PHE A 36 -10.85 0.95 -3.08
C PHE A 36 -11.31 0.29 -4.38
N VAL A 37 -11.42 -1.03 -4.46
CA VAL A 37 -11.91 -1.70 -5.65
C VAL A 37 -13.43 -1.59 -5.70
N ARG A 38 -13.94 -0.86 -6.71
CA ARG A 38 -15.37 -0.65 -6.89
C ARG A 38 -15.72 -0.77 -8.36
N GLY A 39 -16.72 -1.61 -8.66
CA GLY A 39 -17.15 -1.82 -10.03
C GLY A 39 -16.23 -2.78 -10.78
N GLU A 40 -16.44 -2.88 -12.08
CA GLU A 40 -15.77 -3.89 -12.91
C GLU A 40 -14.56 -3.35 -13.69
N HIS A 41 -14.34 -2.03 -13.67
CA HIS A 41 -13.20 -1.47 -14.37
C HIS A 41 -11.90 -1.84 -13.66
N ARG A 42 -10.79 -1.72 -14.39
CA ARG A 42 -9.47 -1.98 -13.81
C ARG A 42 -9.13 -0.88 -12.81
N HIS A 43 -8.59 -1.30 -11.69
CA HIS A 43 -8.11 -0.38 -10.65
C HIS A 43 -6.60 -0.44 -10.60
N GLN A 44 -5.96 0.66 -10.19
CA GLN A 44 -4.51 0.65 -10.07
C GLN A 44 -4.03 1.40 -8.83
N VAL A 45 -2.89 0.99 -8.32
CA VAL A 45 -2.18 1.62 -7.22
C VAL A 45 -0.78 1.99 -7.67
N VAL A 46 -0.31 3.16 -7.24
CA VAL A 46 1.07 3.61 -7.46
C VAL A 46 1.85 3.36 -6.19
N ILE A 47 2.99 2.68 -6.28
CA ILE A 47 3.85 2.42 -5.12
C ILE A 47 5.22 3.03 -5.35
N GLY A 48 5.61 3.94 -4.48
CA GLY A 48 6.95 4.50 -4.42
C GLY A 48 7.63 4.14 -3.11
N LYS A 49 8.92 4.36 -3.05
CA LYS A 49 9.72 4.04 -1.87
C LYS A 49 10.92 4.97 -1.77
N ASP A 50 11.53 5.04 -0.59
CA ASP A 50 12.85 5.64 -0.45
C ASP A 50 13.93 4.56 -0.64
N THR A 51 15.17 4.86 -0.25
CA THR A 51 16.29 3.97 -0.53
C THR A 51 16.58 2.96 0.58
N ARG A 52 15.72 2.83 1.56
CA ARG A 52 15.92 1.89 2.69
C ARG A 52 15.94 0.45 2.20
N LEU A 53 16.82 -0.35 2.78
CA LEU A 53 16.97 -1.75 2.42
C LEU A 53 15.66 -2.53 2.58
N SER A 54 14.91 -2.25 3.63
CA SER A 54 13.65 -2.93 3.89
C SER A 54 12.56 -2.68 2.84
N GLY A 55 12.77 -1.73 1.92
CA GLY A 55 11.91 -1.58 0.75
C GLY A 55 11.84 -2.85 -0.09
N TYR A 56 12.93 -3.63 -0.15
CA TYR A 56 12.94 -4.92 -0.84
C TYR A 56 11.99 -5.95 -0.21
N LEU A 57 11.73 -5.83 1.08
CA LEU A 57 10.79 -6.68 1.80
C LEU A 57 9.35 -6.18 1.63
N LEU A 58 9.14 -4.89 1.82
CA LEU A 58 7.80 -4.32 1.93
C LEU A 58 7.13 -4.09 0.58
N GLU A 59 7.88 -3.64 -0.42
CA GLU A 59 7.31 -3.39 -1.75
C GLU A 59 6.76 -4.67 -2.40
N PRO A 60 7.50 -5.78 -2.44
CA PRO A 60 6.94 -7.02 -2.99
C PRO A 60 5.74 -7.54 -2.20
N ALA A 61 5.75 -7.42 -0.88
CA ALA A 61 4.65 -7.90 -0.05
C ALA A 61 3.37 -7.08 -0.31
N LEU A 62 3.47 -5.75 -0.36
CA LEU A 62 2.36 -4.89 -0.72
C LEU A 62 1.86 -5.20 -2.13
N THR A 63 2.79 -5.35 -3.08
CA THR A 63 2.46 -5.67 -4.47
C THR A 63 1.67 -6.96 -4.57
N ALA A 64 2.12 -8.01 -3.89
CA ALA A 64 1.41 -9.29 -3.87
C ALA A 64 0.00 -9.13 -3.30
N GLY A 65 -0.15 -8.35 -2.23
CA GLY A 65 -1.45 -8.09 -1.63
C GLY A 65 -2.41 -7.42 -2.60
N PHE A 66 -1.98 -6.37 -3.27
CA PHE A 66 -2.81 -5.66 -4.26
C PHE A 66 -3.18 -6.56 -5.43
N ILE A 67 -2.20 -7.28 -5.97
CA ILE A 67 -2.42 -8.17 -7.12
C ILE A 67 -3.42 -9.27 -6.79
N SER A 68 -3.35 -9.84 -5.59
CA SER A 68 -4.26 -10.90 -5.17
C SER A 68 -5.72 -10.46 -5.12
N MET A 69 -5.95 -9.15 -4.98
CA MET A 69 -7.30 -8.56 -4.95
C MET A 69 -7.72 -7.96 -6.29
N GLY A 70 -6.94 -8.15 -7.34
CA GLY A 70 -7.28 -7.70 -8.68
C GLY A 70 -6.85 -6.29 -9.03
N MET A 71 -6.03 -5.68 -8.22
CA MET A 71 -5.54 -4.32 -8.45
C MET A 71 -4.23 -4.35 -9.24
N ASP A 72 -4.12 -3.52 -10.27
CA ASP A 72 -2.87 -3.36 -11.00
C ASP A 72 -1.91 -2.48 -10.21
N VAL A 73 -0.63 -2.77 -10.29
CA VAL A 73 0.40 -2.08 -9.52
C VAL A 73 1.39 -1.39 -10.44
N VAL A 74 1.59 -0.09 -10.22
CA VAL A 74 2.60 0.70 -10.92
C VAL A 74 3.72 0.99 -9.94
N LEU A 75 4.89 0.38 -10.14
CA LEU A 75 6.06 0.60 -9.31
C LEU A 75 6.87 1.76 -9.89
N VAL A 76 7.04 2.82 -9.09
CA VAL A 76 7.74 4.01 -9.57
C VAL A 76 9.16 4.14 -9.00
N GLY A 77 9.57 3.18 -8.16
CA GLY A 77 10.92 3.15 -7.63
C GLY A 77 11.20 4.23 -6.60
N PRO A 78 12.48 4.55 -6.37
CA PRO A 78 12.85 5.59 -5.41
C PRO A 78 12.32 6.94 -5.85
N MET A 79 11.58 7.60 -4.95
CA MET A 79 10.92 8.86 -5.27
C MET A 79 10.53 9.56 -3.96
N PRO A 80 10.56 10.91 -3.93
CA PRO A 80 10.06 11.64 -2.75
C PRO A 80 8.56 11.45 -2.56
N THR A 81 8.11 11.51 -1.32
CA THR A 81 6.69 11.36 -0.98
C THR A 81 5.76 12.28 -1.79
N PRO A 82 6.06 13.59 -1.96
CA PRO A 82 5.19 14.44 -2.79
C PRO A 82 5.09 13.97 -4.24
N GLY A 83 6.16 13.36 -4.76
CA GLY A 83 6.16 12.81 -6.13
C GLY A 83 5.17 11.66 -6.28
N VAL A 84 5.10 10.78 -5.29
CA VAL A 84 4.15 9.67 -5.30
C VAL A 84 2.72 10.19 -5.24
N ALA A 85 2.45 11.15 -4.37
CA ALA A 85 1.13 11.77 -4.26
C ALA A 85 0.71 12.41 -5.58
N MET A 86 1.62 13.14 -6.23
CA MET A 86 1.37 13.79 -7.51
C MET A 86 1.10 12.76 -8.62
N LEU A 87 1.89 11.69 -8.68
CA LEU A 87 1.69 10.64 -9.68
C LEU A 87 0.36 9.91 -9.50
N THR A 88 -0.06 9.69 -8.27
CA THR A 88 -1.35 9.09 -7.98
C THR A 88 -2.46 9.88 -8.66
N ARG A 89 -2.43 11.21 -8.53
CA ARG A 89 -3.39 12.10 -9.21
C ARG A 89 -3.22 12.06 -10.73
N SER A 90 -1.99 12.26 -11.20
CA SER A 90 -1.70 12.38 -12.64
C SER A 90 -2.07 11.13 -13.42
N LEU A 91 -1.84 9.96 -12.84
CA LEU A 91 -2.16 8.68 -13.46
C LEU A 91 -3.60 8.25 -13.21
N ARG A 92 -4.36 9.04 -12.46
CA ARG A 92 -5.74 8.71 -12.06
C ARG A 92 -5.80 7.35 -11.38
N ALA A 93 -4.80 7.05 -10.56
CA ALA A 93 -4.79 5.84 -9.76
C ALA A 93 -5.82 5.92 -8.65
N ASP A 94 -6.30 4.77 -8.21
CA ASP A 94 -7.27 4.70 -7.13
C ASP A 94 -6.61 4.90 -5.77
N LEU A 95 -5.31 4.61 -5.69
CA LEU A 95 -4.58 4.65 -4.43
C LEU A 95 -3.11 4.90 -4.72
N GLY A 96 -2.44 5.58 -3.80
CA GLY A 96 -0.98 5.74 -3.81
C GLY A 96 -0.41 5.22 -2.50
N VAL A 97 0.79 4.63 -2.58
CA VAL A 97 1.49 4.10 -1.42
C VAL A 97 2.92 4.62 -1.43
N MET A 98 3.38 5.15 -0.31
CA MET A 98 4.78 5.52 -0.12
C MET A 98 5.38 4.69 1.00
N ILE A 99 6.48 4.01 0.69
CA ILE A 99 7.22 3.22 1.66
C ILE A 99 8.41 4.04 2.14
N SER A 100 8.26 4.64 3.30
CA SER A 100 9.29 5.51 3.90
C SER A 100 8.96 5.79 5.35
N ALA A 101 9.97 5.96 6.16
CA ALA A 101 9.83 6.44 7.54
C ALA A 101 10.42 7.85 7.72
N SER A 102 10.54 8.58 6.61
CA SER A 102 11.00 9.98 6.63
C SER A 102 12.36 10.14 7.32
N HIS A 103 12.39 10.76 8.50
CA HIS A 103 13.63 11.04 9.23
C HIS A 103 13.98 9.99 10.29
N ASN A 104 13.20 8.92 10.39
CA ASN A 104 13.49 7.85 11.36
C ASN A 104 14.80 7.14 11.01
N PRO A 105 15.43 6.45 12.00
CA PRO A 105 16.63 5.68 11.74
C PRO A 105 16.49 4.70 10.56
N TYR A 106 17.60 4.34 9.98
CA TYR A 106 17.65 3.53 8.76
C TYR A 106 16.94 2.16 8.91
N GLU A 107 16.99 1.57 10.10
CA GLU A 107 16.33 0.28 10.35
C GLU A 107 14.81 0.38 10.47
N ASP A 108 14.25 1.58 10.56
CA ASP A 108 12.81 1.77 10.54
C ASP A 108 12.29 1.85 9.11
N ASN A 109 11.01 1.63 8.94
CA ASN A 109 10.33 1.92 7.70
C ASN A 109 8.87 2.28 8.00
N GLY A 110 8.13 2.60 6.97
CA GLY A 110 6.74 2.98 7.12
C GLY A 110 5.96 2.83 5.83
N ILE A 111 4.65 2.85 5.96
CA ILE A 111 3.71 2.75 4.84
C ILE A 111 2.70 3.88 4.98
N LYS A 112 2.66 4.77 3.98
CA LYS A 112 1.67 5.84 3.89
C LYS A 112 0.75 5.59 2.72
N LEU A 113 -0.53 5.85 2.92
CA LEU A 113 -1.55 5.68 1.89
C LEU A 113 -2.15 7.03 1.49
N PHE A 114 -2.30 7.21 0.17
CA PHE A 114 -2.90 8.42 -0.41
C PHE A 114 -4.10 8.03 -1.25
N GLY A 115 -5.16 8.82 -1.18
CA GLY A 115 -6.32 8.62 -2.03
C GLY A 115 -6.11 9.13 -3.47
N PRO A 116 -7.14 8.98 -4.32
CA PRO A 116 -7.06 9.42 -5.72
C PRO A 116 -6.80 10.92 -5.88
N ASP A 117 -7.13 11.70 -4.87
CA ASP A 117 -6.88 13.15 -4.84
C ASP A 117 -5.43 13.50 -4.53
N GLY A 118 -4.60 12.52 -4.18
CA GLY A 118 -3.21 12.74 -3.80
C GLY A 118 -3.01 13.13 -2.34
N PHE A 119 -4.08 13.14 -1.54
CA PHE A 119 -3.99 13.47 -0.12
C PHE A 119 -4.01 12.23 0.74
N LYS A 120 -3.41 12.32 1.92
CA LYS A 120 -3.45 11.25 2.91
C LYS A 120 -4.88 10.82 3.19
N LEU A 121 -5.11 9.53 3.35
CA LEU A 121 -6.43 8.99 3.68
C LEU A 121 -6.93 9.55 4.99
N SER A 122 -8.25 9.70 5.10
CA SER A 122 -8.88 10.13 6.34
C SER A 122 -8.70 9.09 7.45
N ASP A 123 -8.78 9.52 8.70
CA ASP A 123 -8.70 8.62 9.84
C ASP A 123 -9.79 7.54 9.77
N LYS A 124 -10.97 7.90 9.28
CA LYS A 124 -12.07 6.95 9.11
C LYS A 124 -11.72 5.85 8.12
N THR A 125 -11.16 6.22 6.97
CA THR A 125 -10.77 5.26 5.94
C THR A 125 -9.64 4.37 6.44
N GLU A 126 -8.66 4.95 7.14
CA GLU A 126 -7.58 4.18 7.73
C GLU A 126 -8.09 3.17 8.76
N ALA A 127 -9.06 3.57 9.58
CA ALA A 127 -9.67 2.67 10.55
C ALA A 127 -10.41 1.51 9.89
N GLU A 128 -11.09 1.78 8.76
CA GLU A 128 -11.76 0.73 8.00
C GLU A 128 -10.77 -0.27 7.39
N ILE A 129 -9.66 0.22 6.85
CA ILE A 129 -8.58 -0.64 6.33
C ILE A 129 -8.00 -1.49 7.46
N GLU A 130 -7.73 -0.87 8.59
CA GLU A 130 -7.17 -1.54 9.77
C GLU A 130 -8.07 -2.68 10.26
N ALA A 131 -9.37 -2.45 10.29
CA ALA A 131 -10.33 -3.49 10.66
C ALA A 131 -10.30 -4.66 9.67
N ARG A 132 -10.11 -4.38 8.37
CA ARG A 132 -10.02 -5.44 7.36
C ARG A 132 -8.76 -6.28 7.48
N VAL A 133 -7.66 -5.66 7.93
CA VAL A 133 -6.39 -6.39 8.12
C VAL A 133 -6.57 -7.59 9.07
N ASP A 134 -7.40 -7.42 10.08
CA ASP A 134 -7.69 -8.49 11.05
C ASP A 134 -8.81 -9.43 10.62
N SER A 135 -9.44 -9.18 9.48
CA SER A 135 -10.58 -9.96 9.00
C SER A 135 -10.17 -11.02 7.99
N ASP A 136 -11.10 -11.95 7.71
CA ASP A 136 -10.94 -12.89 6.61
C ASP A 136 -11.33 -12.19 5.31
N MET A 137 -10.36 -11.99 4.43
CA MET A 137 -10.57 -11.33 3.14
C MET A 137 -10.66 -12.30 1.96
N SER A 138 -10.76 -13.61 2.23
CA SER A 138 -10.75 -14.62 1.17
C SER A 138 -11.88 -14.44 0.15
N ASN A 139 -13.02 -13.91 0.58
CA ASN A 139 -14.16 -13.68 -0.31
C ASN A 139 -13.95 -12.52 -1.29
N HIS A 140 -12.93 -11.72 -1.08
CA HIS A 140 -12.63 -10.56 -1.94
C HIS A 140 -11.48 -10.82 -2.89
N MET A 141 -10.85 -11.99 -2.82
CA MET A 141 -9.73 -12.31 -3.71
C MET A 141 -10.20 -12.41 -5.15
N ALA A 142 -9.36 -11.94 -6.06
CA ALA A 142 -9.66 -11.98 -7.48
C ALA A 142 -9.83 -13.40 -7.98
N ALA A 143 -10.68 -13.58 -9.00
CA ALA A 143 -10.81 -14.88 -9.66
C ALA A 143 -9.45 -15.33 -10.23
N PRO A 144 -9.20 -16.64 -10.37
CA PRO A 144 -7.90 -17.14 -10.85
C PRO A 144 -7.45 -16.55 -12.19
N ALA A 145 -8.39 -16.18 -13.04
CA ALA A 145 -8.08 -15.59 -14.34
C ALA A 145 -7.95 -14.06 -14.31
N ARG A 146 -8.18 -13.42 -13.17
CA ARG A 146 -8.25 -11.95 -13.07
C ARG A 146 -7.45 -11.34 -11.91
N PRO A 147 -6.27 -11.85 -11.55
CA PRO A 147 -5.44 -11.12 -10.61
C PRO A 147 -5.02 -9.78 -11.22
N GLY A 148 -4.55 -8.88 -10.40
CA GLY A 148 -3.89 -7.69 -10.89
C GLY A 148 -2.56 -8.04 -11.52
N ARG A 149 -1.87 -7.05 -12.03
CA ARG A 149 -0.55 -7.24 -12.63
C ARG A 149 0.31 -6.01 -12.36
N GLU A 150 1.59 -6.25 -12.42
CA GLU A 150 2.57 -5.16 -12.38
C GLU A 150 2.60 -4.54 -13.78
N ILE A 151 2.18 -3.28 -13.89
CA ILE A 151 2.06 -2.62 -15.20
C ILE A 151 3.43 -2.19 -15.73
N GLY A 152 4.38 -1.97 -14.83
CA GLY A 152 5.70 -1.56 -15.23
C GLY A 152 6.31 -0.63 -14.20
N ARG A 153 7.50 -0.17 -14.51
CA ARG A 153 8.22 0.79 -13.68
C ARG A 153 8.39 2.07 -14.44
N ALA A 154 8.12 3.19 -13.79
CA ALA A 154 8.47 4.47 -14.36
C ALA A 154 10.00 4.55 -14.49
N PRO A 155 10.49 5.12 -15.57
CA PRO A 155 11.94 5.28 -15.76
C PRO A 155 12.57 6.17 -14.70
#